data_e5f00696fefdbbdc0b8c8501b0df4fb9
#
_entry.id   e5f00696fefdbbdc0b8c8501b0df4fb9
#
_cell.length_a   1.000
_cell.length_b   1.000
_cell.length_c   1.000
_cell.angle_alpha   90.00
_cell.angle_beta   90.00
_cell.angle_gamma   90.00
#
_symmetry.space_group_name_H-M   'P 1'
#
loop_
_entity.id
_entity.type
_entity.pdbx_description
1 polymer ?
#
loop_
_entity_poly.entity_id
_entity_poly.type
_entity_poly.pdbx_seq_one_letter_code
_entity_poly.pdbx_strand_id
1 'polypeptide(L)'
;MKSHIYILFCLFCSLNTFPQSAQDSVLVLTLEKTIDVARKHSPDALVARHSFRSQYWNYCYFKANYLPSLTFTSTPNFNHSINPVTLPDGTSQYVQQNQLMTDANLSLSQNVTFTGGALFLQSGIQRLDMLDDKSYSYKTNAVLIGYQQSLLGYNGLKWSRKIEPVRFEEAKKSYVETMELVSANATLKFFNLAKAQTNLDIAKFNYAQADTLYTFAQGRYNIGTITENEMLQLEINRLTEESNMMNAQIDVDDCMQDFRAYLGINQAVNISVDVEDAVPQFLVNIDQALELAFVNSPEISGMKRRKLESESAVAQAKASAGLKADIYAQFGLTQTGNELNSAYKNPLNQQYVEIGIRFPILDWGRGKGQVRVAQSQRDMVFTQEAQNRSNFEQNVLKVAKQFNLQPGKVLIAAKTDRTAEHRNEVARKLYILGKSTILDLNASISDKDAAKRNYISALYNYWALYFTLRSLTLYDFRKGIALTEDYNSLIK
;
A
#
# COMPACT_ATOMS: atom_id res chain seq x y z
N MET A 1 -19.35 -54.75 -0.62
CA MET A 1 -19.01 -55.76 -1.67
C MET A 1 -18.14 -55.05 -2.69
N LYS A 2 -16.90 -55.53 -2.85
CA LYS A 2 -16.01 -55.53 -4.02
C LYS A 2 -15.58 -54.14 -4.55
N SER A 3 -14.35 -53.80 -4.86
CA SER A 3 -13.09 -54.59 -4.90
C SER A 3 -11.98 -53.58 -5.30
N HIS A 4 -10.81 -53.76 -4.76
CA HIS A 4 -9.53 -53.12 -5.05
C HIS A 4 -9.13 -53.20 -6.55
N ILE A 5 -8.48 -52.14 -7.06
CA ILE A 5 -7.41 -52.28 -8.06
C ILE A 5 -6.34 -51.20 -7.78
N TYR A 6 -5.21 -51.65 -7.21
CA TYR A 6 -3.93 -50.93 -7.20
C TYR A 6 -3.28 -51.16 -8.56
N ILE A 7 -3.00 -50.11 -9.31
CA ILE A 7 -2.06 -50.17 -10.44
C ILE A 7 -0.82 -49.38 -10.02
N LEU A 8 0.21 -50.14 -9.72
CA LEU A 8 1.59 -49.72 -9.51
C LEU A 8 2.17 -49.37 -10.90
N PHE A 9 2.36 -48.07 -11.19
CA PHE A 9 3.07 -47.64 -12.38
C PHE A 9 4.41 -47.07 -11.95
N CYS A 10 5.44 -47.97 -11.90
CA CYS A 10 6.84 -47.57 -11.83
C CYS A 10 7.22 -46.98 -13.19
N LEU A 11 7.35 -45.67 -13.29
CA LEU A 11 7.98 -45.03 -14.42
C LEU A 11 9.39 -44.55 -14.02
N PHE A 12 10.36 -45.15 -14.62
CA PHE A 12 11.75 -44.77 -14.70
C PHE A 12 11.85 -43.32 -15.16
N CYS A 13 12.07 -42.37 -14.26
CA CYS A 13 12.56 -41.05 -14.60
C CYS A 13 14.07 -41.13 -14.76
N SER A 14 14.52 -41.30 -15.98
CA SER A 14 15.91 -41.04 -16.37
C SER A 14 16.24 -39.60 -16.06
N LEU A 15 17.05 -39.36 -15.05
CA LEU A 15 17.72 -38.11 -14.75
C LEU A 15 18.69 -37.76 -15.89
N ASN A 16 18.20 -37.11 -16.92
CA ASN A 16 19.05 -36.33 -17.79
C ASN A 16 19.41 -35.01 -17.05
N THR A 17 20.41 -35.09 -16.22
CA THR A 17 21.14 -33.89 -15.76
C THR A 17 21.95 -33.40 -16.96
N PHE A 18 21.36 -32.52 -17.76
CA PHE A 18 22.16 -31.63 -18.60
C PHE A 18 22.94 -30.70 -17.64
N PRO A 19 24.26 -30.63 -17.75
CA PRO A 19 24.98 -29.53 -17.12
C PRO A 19 24.56 -28.27 -17.87
N GLN A 20 23.69 -27.48 -17.26
CA GLN A 20 23.42 -26.13 -17.70
C GLN A 20 24.71 -25.36 -17.45
N SER A 21 25.55 -25.24 -18.47
CA SER A 21 26.64 -24.26 -18.46
C SER A 21 25.98 -22.92 -18.19
N ALA A 22 26.18 -22.41 -16.99
CA ALA A 22 25.86 -21.03 -16.67
C ALA A 22 26.73 -20.17 -17.60
N GLN A 23 26.20 -19.87 -18.76
CA GLN A 23 26.70 -18.77 -19.56
C GLN A 23 26.46 -17.55 -18.67
N ASP A 24 27.55 -16.88 -18.26
CA ASP A 24 27.52 -15.58 -17.57
C ASP A 24 26.91 -14.53 -18.52
N SER A 25 25.59 -14.65 -18.74
CA SER A 25 24.85 -13.68 -19.52
C SER A 25 24.66 -12.45 -18.65
N VAL A 26 25.45 -11.42 -18.91
CA VAL A 26 25.25 -10.12 -18.27
C VAL A 26 23.96 -9.50 -18.81
N LEU A 27 23.00 -9.32 -17.96
CA LEU A 27 21.73 -8.64 -18.30
C LEU A 27 21.95 -7.13 -18.30
N VAL A 28 21.87 -6.51 -19.48
CA VAL A 28 21.96 -5.03 -19.59
C VAL A 28 20.57 -4.41 -19.40
N LEU A 29 20.41 -3.56 -18.39
CA LEU A 29 19.17 -2.87 -18.10
C LEU A 29 19.34 -1.34 -18.28
N THR A 30 18.42 -0.76 -19.05
CA THR A 30 18.21 0.70 -19.10
C THR A 30 17.27 1.12 -17.97
N LEU A 31 17.22 2.43 -17.66
CA LEU A 31 16.32 2.96 -16.63
C LEU A 31 14.84 2.62 -16.93
N GLU A 32 14.41 2.77 -18.19
CA GLU A 32 13.02 2.48 -18.58
C GLU A 32 12.64 1.02 -18.36
N LYS A 33 13.50 0.08 -18.80
CA LYS A 33 13.30 -1.36 -18.56
C LYS A 33 13.29 -1.70 -17.06
N THR A 34 14.17 -1.07 -16.29
CA THR A 34 14.22 -1.26 -14.83
C THR A 34 12.90 -0.86 -14.17
N ILE A 35 12.36 0.30 -14.55
CA ILE A 35 11.07 0.78 -14.03
C ILE A 35 9.93 -0.18 -14.44
N ASP A 36 9.91 -0.64 -15.69
CA ASP A 36 8.89 -1.59 -16.16
C ASP A 36 8.91 -2.91 -15.37
N VAL A 37 10.10 -3.45 -15.10
CA VAL A 37 10.28 -4.67 -14.29
C VAL A 37 9.82 -4.40 -12.85
N ALA A 38 10.25 -3.29 -12.25
CA ALA A 38 9.86 -2.92 -10.88
C ALA A 38 8.35 -2.77 -10.73
N ARG A 39 7.67 -2.08 -11.65
CA ARG A 39 6.20 -1.93 -11.65
C ARG A 39 5.45 -3.26 -11.77
N LYS A 40 6.05 -4.26 -12.38
CA LYS A 40 5.43 -5.59 -12.56
C LYS A 40 5.73 -6.55 -11.42
N HIS A 41 6.95 -6.57 -10.93
CA HIS A 41 7.49 -7.65 -10.11
C HIS A 41 8.02 -7.24 -8.74
N SER A 42 8.27 -5.94 -8.48
CA SER A 42 8.80 -5.53 -7.18
C SER A 42 7.82 -5.85 -6.04
N PRO A 43 8.32 -6.20 -4.85
CA PRO A 43 7.50 -6.40 -3.67
C PRO A 43 6.58 -5.19 -3.38
N ASP A 44 7.09 -3.97 -3.54
CA ASP A 44 6.33 -2.74 -3.34
C ASP A 44 5.15 -2.62 -4.31
N ALA A 45 5.34 -2.96 -5.59
CA ALA A 45 4.25 -2.95 -6.59
C ALA A 45 3.19 -4.02 -6.28
N LEU A 46 3.60 -5.20 -5.81
CA LEU A 46 2.69 -6.26 -5.39
C LEU A 46 1.88 -5.84 -4.16
N VAL A 47 2.52 -5.24 -3.16
CA VAL A 47 1.85 -4.69 -1.96
C VAL A 47 0.85 -3.61 -2.36
N ALA A 48 1.22 -2.67 -3.25
CA ALA A 48 0.32 -1.65 -3.76
C ALA A 48 -0.93 -2.25 -4.42
N ARG A 49 -0.75 -3.29 -5.24
CA ARG A 49 -1.84 -4.02 -5.90
C ARG A 49 -2.76 -4.70 -4.89
N HIS A 50 -2.21 -5.39 -3.89
CA HIS A 50 -3.02 -6.04 -2.86
C HIS A 50 -3.74 -5.02 -1.97
N SER A 51 -3.11 -3.91 -1.64
CA SER A 51 -3.74 -2.80 -0.91
C SER A 51 -4.93 -2.23 -1.68
N PHE A 52 -4.77 -1.96 -2.98
CA PHE A 52 -5.87 -1.50 -3.83
C PHE A 52 -7.02 -2.52 -3.90
N ARG A 53 -6.72 -3.83 -4.08
CA ARG A 53 -7.72 -4.90 -4.05
C ARG A 53 -8.50 -4.92 -2.75
N SER A 54 -7.84 -4.75 -1.62
CA SER A 54 -8.51 -4.68 -0.30
C SER A 54 -9.48 -3.50 -0.24
N GLN A 55 -9.08 -2.30 -0.70
CA GLN A 55 -9.95 -1.13 -0.74
C GLN A 55 -11.12 -1.29 -1.72
N TYR A 56 -10.90 -1.93 -2.85
CA TYR A 56 -11.96 -2.26 -3.80
C TYR A 56 -13.01 -3.18 -3.19
N TRP A 57 -12.60 -4.25 -2.50
CA TRP A 57 -13.53 -5.17 -1.87
C TRP A 57 -14.25 -4.54 -0.68
N ASN A 58 -13.59 -3.64 0.08
CA ASN A 58 -14.25 -2.82 1.09
C ASN A 58 -15.35 -1.94 0.48
N TYR A 59 -15.10 -1.35 -0.68
CA TYR A 59 -16.10 -0.57 -1.39
C TYR A 59 -17.26 -1.43 -1.94
N CYS A 60 -16.96 -2.65 -2.42
CA CYS A 60 -17.98 -3.61 -2.82
C CYS A 60 -18.83 -4.06 -1.62
N TYR A 61 -18.19 -4.35 -0.50
CA TYR A 61 -18.88 -4.66 0.77
C TYR A 61 -19.79 -3.51 1.21
N PHE A 62 -19.28 -2.27 1.16
CA PHE A 62 -20.10 -1.09 1.42
C PHE A 62 -21.33 -1.03 0.51
N LYS A 63 -21.18 -1.24 -0.80
CA LYS A 63 -22.32 -1.27 -1.73
C LYS A 63 -23.32 -2.36 -1.41
N ALA A 64 -22.85 -3.54 -1.03
CA ALA A 64 -23.69 -4.69 -0.67
C ALA A 64 -24.57 -4.41 0.55
N ASN A 65 -24.13 -3.54 1.49
CA ASN A 65 -24.92 -3.14 2.64
C ASN A 65 -26.22 -2.37 2.29
N TYR A 66 -26.34 -1.92 1.06
CA TYR A 66 -27.54 -1.24 0.54
C TYR A 66 -28.46 -2.18 -0.27
N LEU A 67 -28.09 -3.45 -0.42
CA LEU A 67 -28.89 -4.46 -1.10
C LEU A 67 -29.59 -5.34 -0.07
N PRO A 68 -30.73 -5.99 -0.47
CA PRO A 68 -31.39 -6.96 0.40
C PRO A 68 -30.45 -8.14 0.72
N SER A 69 -30.43 -8.55 1.98
CA SER A 69 -29.71 -9.75 2.42
C SER A 69 -30.66 -10.83 2.85
N LEU A 70 -30.49 -12.05 2.32
CA LEU A 70 -31.25 -13.24 2.70
C LEU A 70 -30.37 -14.11 3.60
N THR A 71 -30.84 -14.34 4.83
CA THR A 71 -30.09 -15.08 5.86
C THR A 71 -30.92 -16.22 6.36
N PHE A 72 -30.37 -17.42 6.40
CA PHE A 72 -30.93 -18.57 7.10
C PHE A 72 -30.22 -18.73 8.45
N THR A 73 -30.99 -18.89 9.51
CA THR A 73 -30.48 -19.11 10.86
C THR A 73 -31.17 -20.31 11.47
N SER A 74 -30.43 -21.24 12.07
CA SER A 74 -30.95 -22.35 12.85
C SER A 74 -30.20 -22.41 14.16
N THR A 75 -30.97 -22.48 15.28
CA THR A 75 -30.43 -22.43 16.63
C THR A 75 -31.05 -23.57 17.46
N PRO A 76 -30.48 -24.80 17.43
CA PRO A 76 -30.86 -25.84 18.39
C PRO A 76 -30.40 -25.44 19.79
N ASN A 77 -31.33 -25.48 20.74
CA ASN A 77 -31.10 -25.15 22.15
C ASN A 77 -31.60 -26.31 23.03
N PHE A 78 -30.67 -26.99 23.68
CA PHE A 78 -30.98 -28.01 24.70
C PHE A 78 -30.99 -27.34 26.06
N ASN A 79 -32.12 -27.54 26.80
CA ASN A 79 -32.28 -26.99 28.15
C ASN A 79 -32.73 -28.14 29.10
N HIS A 80 -31.86 -28.44 30.07
CA HIS A 80 -32.17 -29.30 31.20
C HIS A 80 -31.97 -28.50 32.48
N SER A 81 -33.06 -27.97 33.03
CA SER A 81 -33.00 -27.04 34.16
C SER A 81 -34.30 -27.11 35.00
N ILE A 82 -34.24 -26.61 36.23
CA ILE A 82 -35.38 -26.39 37.09
C ILE A 82 -35.76 -24.90 36.96
N ASN A 83 -36.97 -24.67 36.45
CA ASN A 83 -37.47 -23.31 36.22
C ASN A 83 -38.74 -23.04 37.05
N PRO A 84 -38.94 -21.82 37.57
CA PRO A 84 -40.20 -21.43 38.16
C PRO A 84 -41.27 -21.28 37.08
N VAL A 85 -42.36 -21.98 37.19
CA VAL A 85 -43.49 -21.86 36.28
C VAL A 85 -44.71 -21.37 37.11
N THR A 86 -45.40 -20.35 36.63
CA THR A 86 -46.63 -19.85 37.21
C THR A 86 -47.80 -20.67 36.69
N LEU A 87 -48.51 -21.31 37.57
CA LEU A 87 -49.70 -22.13 37.26
C LEU A 87 -50.93 -21.23 36.99
N PRO A 88 -52.00 -21.77 36.36
CA PRO A 88 -53.19 -20.96 36.04
C PRO A 88 -53.92 -20.39 37.28
N ASP A 89 -53.64 -20.89 38.45
CA ASP A 89 -54.17 -20.40 39.74
C ASP A 89 -53.33 -19.21 40.31
N GLY A 90 -52.30 -18.80 39.63
CA GLY A 90 -51.40 -17.71 40.05
C GLY A 90 -50.24 -18.12 40.97
N THR A 91 -50.19 -19.43 41.40
CA THR A 91 -49.10 -19.96 42.22
C THR A 91 -47.85 -20.23 41.34
N SER A 92 -46.65 -20.10 41.92
CA SER A 92 -45.42 -20.46 41.25
C SER A 92 -44.83 -21.75 41.82
N GLN A 93 -44.50 -22.68 40.95
CA GLN A 93 -43.92 -23.98 41.31
C GLN A 93 -42.61 -24.16 40.52
N TYR A 94 -41.60 -24.79 41.15
CA TYR A 94 -40.39 -25.21 40.44
C TYR A 94 -40.65 -26.51 39.68
N VAL A 95 -40.48 -26.43 38.36
CA VAL A 95 -40.69 -27.57 37.47
C VAL A 95 -39.36 -27.86 36.72
N GLN A 96 -38.98 -29.14 36.71
CA GLN A 96 -37.88 -29.62 35.90
C GLN A 96 -38.30 -29.58 34.42
N GLN A 97 -37.48 -28.94 33.59
CA GLN A 97 -37.69 -28.89 32.16
C GLN A 97 -36.53 -29.58 31.47
N ASN A 98 -36.84 -30.55 30.63
CA ASN A 98 -35.87 -31.26 29.80
C ASN A 98 -36.38 -31.19 28.36
N GLN A 99 -35.87 -30.21 27.62
CA GLN A 99 -36.41 -29.88 26.30
C GLN A 99 -35.29 -29.55 25.28
N LEU A 100 -35.55 -29.91 24.04
CA LEU A 100 -34.79 -29.48 22.88
C LEU A 100 -35.66 -28.56 22.03
N MET A 101 -35.24 -27.31 21.90
CA MET A 101 -35.89 -26.33 21.05
C MET A 101 -35.03 -26.08 19.84
N THR A 102 -35.56 -26.26 18.64
CA THR A 102 -34.86 -26.02 17.39
C THR A 102 -35.61 -24.98 16.58
N ASP A 103 -34.95 -23.85 16.35
CA ASP A 103 -35.45 -22.77 15.51
C ASP A 103 -34.80 -22.84 14.13
N ALA A 104 -35.60 -22.60 13.11
CA ALA A 104 -35.12 -22.40 11.73
C ALA A 104 -35.86 -21.19 11.14
N ASN A 105 -35.10 -20.14 10.80
CA ASN A 105 -35.63 -18.88 10.34
C ASN A 105 -34.95 -18.45 9.03
N LEU A 106 -35.75 -18.04 8.07
CA LEU A 106 -35.30 -17.40 6.82
C LEU A 106 -35.72 -15.93 6.88
N SER A 107 -34.74 -15.02 6.81
CA SER A 107 -34.96 -13.58 6.95
C SER A 107 -34.37 -12.83 5.75
N LEU A 108 -35.19 -12.07 5.07
CA LEU A 108 -34.81 -11.07 4.06
C LEU A 108 -34.81 -9.70 4.72
N SER A 109 -33.66 -9.05 4.82
CA SER A 109 -33.52 -7.73 5.43
C SER A 109 -33.00 -6.71 4.45
N GLN A 110 -33.56 -5.49 4.50
CA GLN A 110 -33.21 -4.35 3.64
C GLN A 110 -32.98 -3.11 4.49
N ASN A 111 -31.78 -2.55 4.42
CA ASN A 111 -31.43 -1.29 5.05
C ASN A 111 -32.09 -0.11 4.30
N VAL A 112 -32.74 0.81 5.02
CA VAL A 112 -33.35 2.02 4.48
C VAL A 112 -32.43 3.22 4.72
N THR A 113 -31.72 3.64 3.70
CA THR A 113 -30.66 4.68 3.79
C THR A 113 -31.18 6.03 4.32
N PHE A 114 -32.38 6.41 3.91
CA PHE A 114 -32.95 7.72 4.25
C PHE A 114 -33.21 7.85 5.74
N THR A 115 -33.78 6.82 6.35
CA THR A 115 -34.15 6.79 7.78
C THR A 115 -33.04 6.23 8.65
N GLY A 116 -32.20 5.34 8.13
CA GLY A 116 -31.20 4.56 8.89
C GLY A 116 -31.81 3.35 9.58
N GLY A 117 -33.06 2.98 9.28
CA GLY A 117 -33.75 1.79 9.77
C GLY A 117 -33.57 0.59 8.85
N ALA A 118 -34.24 -0.51 9.20
CA ALA A 118 -34.26 -1.74 8.41
C ALA A 118 -35.69 -2.29 8.29
N LEU A 119 -36.05 -2.68 7.07
CA LEU A 119 -37.20 -3.51 6.77
C LEU A 119 -36.77 -4.96 6.77
N PHE A 120 -37.60 -5.85 7.30
CA PHE A 120 -37.34 -7.28 7.21
C PHE A 120 -38.62 -8.06 6.89
N LEU A 121 -38.45 -9.14 6.16
CA LEU A 121 -39.44 -10.16 5.87
C LEU A 121 -38.87 -11.48 6.38
N GLN A 122 -39.59 -12.15 7.28
CA GLN A 122 -39.13 -13.38 7.92
C GLN A 122 -40.17 -14.47 7.79
N SER A 123 -39.70 -15.70 7.58
CA SER A 123 -40.50 -16.95 7.74
C SER A 123 -39.70 -17.89 8.62
N GLY A 124 -40.39 -18.51 9.59
CA GLY A 124 -39.69 -19.35 10.56
C GLY A 124 -40.53 -20.48 11.08
N ILE A 125 -39.85 -21.52 11.56
CA ILE A 125 -40.39 -22.65 12.24
C ILE A 125 -39.58 -22.95 13.50
N GLN A 126 -40.26 -23.20 14.58
CA GLN A 126 -39.69 -23.67 15.83
C GLN A 126 -40.27 -25.03 16.15
N ARG A 127 -39.44 -25.97 16.47
CA ARG A 127 -39.84 -27.30 17.02
C ARG A 127 -39.38 -27.35 18.47
N LEU A 128 -40.32 -27.72 19.35
CA LEU A 128 -40.09 -27.96 20.76
C LEU A 128 -40.31 -29.45 21.03
N ASP A 129 -39.26 -30.15 21.42
CA ASP A 129 -39.27 -31.53 21.88
C ASP A 129 -39.20 -31.56 23.42
N MET A 130 -40.20 -32.07 24.09
CA MET A 130 -40.21 -32.34 25.53
C MET A 130 -39.68 -33.74 25.74
N LEU A 131 -38.47 -33.88 26.26
CA LEU A 131 -37.75 -35.16 26.28
C LEU A 131 -38.29 -36.12 27.38
N ASP A 132 -38.84 -35.57 28.45
CA ASP A 132 -39.43 -36.36 29.55
C ASP A 132 -40.73 -37.00 29.12
N ASP A 133 -41.61 -36.24 28.49
CA ASP A 133 -42.94 -36.70 28.03
C ASP A 133 -42.92 -37.30 26.63
N LYS A 134 -41.77 -37.29 25.96
CA LYS A 134 -41.60 -37.70 24.55
C LYS A 134 -42.63 -37.07 23.60
N SER A 135 -43.04 -35.86 23.91
CA SER A 135 -43.94 -35.07 23.09
C SER A 135 -43.22 -33.99 22.32
N TYR A 136 -43.78 -33.55 21.21
CA TYR A 136 -43.26 -32.45 20.43
C TYR A 136 -44.38 -31.54 19.96
N SER A 137 -44.02 -30.29 19.69
CA SER A 137 -44.94 -29.30 19.13
C SER A 137 -44.18 -28.38 18.18
N TYR A 138 -44.88 -27.81 17.23
CA TYR A 138 -44.37 -26.86 16.26
C TYR A 138 -45.03 -25.51 16.47
N LYS A 139 -44.23 -24.45 16.32
CA LYS A 139 -44.70 -23.08 16.18
C LYS A 139 -44.16 -22.54 14.84
N THR A 140 -45.03 -21.97 14.02
CA THR A 140 -44.65 -21.39 12.76
C THR A 140 -44.93 -19.89 12.76
N ASN A 141 -44.04 -19.13 12.15
CA ASN A 141 -44.29 -17.79 11.70
C ASN A 141 -44.30 -17.87 10.17
N ALA A 142 -45.45 -18.11 9.57
CA ALA A 142 -45.58 -18.37 8.14
C ALA A 142 -45.03 -17.20 7.32
N VAL A 143 -45.42 -15.98 7.66
CA VAL A 143 -44.88 -14.71 7.10
C VAL A 143 -44.91 -13.69 8.24
N LEU A 144 -43.82 -12.96 8.36
CA LEU A 144 -43.69 -11.88 9.32
C LEU A 144 -42.92 -10.73 8.62
N ILE A 145 -43.55 -9.55 8.55
CA ILE A 145 -42.96 -8.32 7.99
C ILE A 145 -42.77 -7.36 9.15
N GLY A 146 -41.58 -6.77 9.23
CA GLY A 146 -41.30 -5.79 10.26
C GLY A 146 -40.40 -4.66 9.82
N TYR A 147 -40.40 -3.63 10.64
CA TYR A 147 -39.59 -2.44 10.50
C TYR A 147 -38.96 -2.07 11.84
N GLN A 148 -37.68 -1.82 11.79
CA GLN A 148 -36.90 -1.34 12.94
C GLN A 148 -36.25 0.00 12.60
N GLN A 149 -36.43 1.00 13.47
CA GLN A 149 -35.96 2.35 13.24
C GLN A 149 -35.53 3.03 14.53
N SER A 150 -34.33 3.56 14.58
CA SER A 150 -33.95 4.56 15.58
C SER A 150 -34.31 5.95 15.08
N LEU A 151 -35.30 6.60 15.72
CA LEU A 151 -35.86 7.86 15.25
C LEU A 151 -34.92 9.05 15.40
N LEU A 152 -34.18 9.09 16.52
CA LEU A 152 -33.28 10.17 16.89
C LEU A 152 -31.82 9.72 16.95
N GLY A 153 -31.57 8.53 16.41
CA GLY A 153 -30.25 7.92 16.38
C GLY A 153 -29.31 8.49 15.31
N TYR A 154 -28.07 8.11 15.41
CA TYR A 154 -27.08 8.36 14.37
C TYR A 154 -27.36 7.50 13.13
N ASN A 155 -27.54 8.15 11.98
CA ASN A 155 -27.71 7.43 10.72
C ASN A 155 -26.35 7.16 10.06
N GLY A 156 -25.75 6.00 10.41
CA GLY A 156 -24.47 5.58 9.88
C GLY A 156 -24.48 5.36 8.36
N LEU A 157 -25.60 4.84 7.82
CA LEU A 157 -25.73 4.60 6.37
C LEU A 157 -25.63 5.90 5.56
N LYS A 158 -26.22 6.99 6.05
CA LYS A 158 -26.13 8.32 5.42
C LYS A 158 -24.70 8.84 5.40
N TRP A 159 -23.95 8.67 6.47
CA TRP A 159 -22.55 9.09 6.55
C TRP A 159 -21.64 8.21 5.72
N SER A 160 -21.80 6.89 5.76
CA SER A 160 -21.06 5.96 4.92
C SER A 160 -21.27 6.28 3.42
N ARG A 161 -22.49 6.65 3.01
CA ARG A 161 -22.76 7.05 1.64
C ARG A 161 -21.99 8.30 1.20
N LYS A 162 -21.63 9.18 2.14
CA LYS A 162 -20.80 10.36 1.86
C LYS A 162 -19.31 10.04 1.89
N ILE A 163 -18.87 9.17 2.78
CA ILE A 163 -17.47 8.91 3.09
C ILE A 163 -16.88 7.87 2.14
N GLU A 164 -17.55 6.73 1.94
CA GLU A 164 -16.98 5.59 1.21
C GLU A 164 -16.66 5.87 -0.26
N PRO A 165 -17.45 6.64 -1.04
CA PRO A 165 -17.04 7.02 -2.38
C PRO A 165 -15.77 7.86 -2.41
N VAL A 166 -15.58 8.77 -1.43
CA VAL A 166 -14.36 9.59 -1.32
C VAL A 166 -13.15 8.72 -0.96
N ARG A 167 -13.34 7.76 -0.05
CA ARG A 167 -12.30 6.76 0.32
C ARG A 167 -11.88 5.92 -0.87
N PHE A 168 -12.83 5.49 -1.69
CA PHE A 168 -12.51 4.71 -2.88
C PHE A 168 -11.80 5.53 -3.97
N GLU A 169 -12.19 6.80 -4.17
CA GLU A 169 -11.44 7.71 -5.07
C GLU A 169 -10.03 7.99 -4.55
N GLU A 170 -9.87 8.18 -3.23
CA GLU A 170 -8.56 8.28 -2.59
C GLU A 170 -7.71 7.02 -2.86
N ALA A 171 -8.30 5.82 -2.71
CA ALA A 171 -7.60 4.56 -2.93
C ALA A 171 -7.13 4.38 -4.38
N LYS A 172 -7.92 4.79 -5.38
CA LYS A 172 -7.51 4.77 -6.79
C LYS A 172 -6.30 5.67 -7.04
N LYS A 173 -6.38 6.91 -6.54
CA LYS A 173 -5.30 7.89 -6.68
C LYS A 173 -4.03 7.45 -5.93
N SER A 174 -4.20 6.89 -4.73
CA SER A 174 -3.10 6.37 -3.92
C SER A 174 -2.39 5.19 -4.59
N TYR A 175 -3.12 4.34 -5.31
CA TYR A 175 -2.49 3.28 -6.10
C TYR A 175 -1.57 3.86 -7.18
N VAL A 176 -2.04 4.84 -7.94
CA VAL A 176 -1.24 5.51 -9.00
C VAL A 176 -0.03 6.21 -8.38
N GLU A 177 -0.21 6.95 -7.28
CA GLU A 177 0.88 7.58 -6.54
C GLU A 177 1.93 6.55 -6.09
N THR A 178 1.50 5.44 -5.50
CA THR A 178 2.40 4.38 -5.04
C THR A 178 3.17 3.75 -6.20
N MET A 179 2.56 3.57 -7.37
CA MET A 179 3.25 3.08 -8.56
C MET A 179 4.29 4.08 -9.10
N GLU A 180 4.07 5.39 -8.93
CA GLU A 180 5.09 6.40 -9.23
C GLU A 180 6.23 6.40 -8.18
N LEU A 181 5.93 6.15 -6.91
CA LEU A 181 6.94 5.95 -5.86
C LEU A 181 7.77 4.68 -6.11
N VAL A 182 7.15 3.60 -6.60
CA VAL A 182 7.87 2.40 -7.07
C VAL A 182 8.86 2.77 -8.18
N SER A 183 8.44 3.60 -9.13
CA SER A 183 9.30 4.08 -10.20
C SER A 183 10.45 4.96 -9.69
N ALA A 184 10.19 5.82 -8.70
CA ALA A 184 11.21 6.64 -8.03
C ALA A 184 12.22 5.77 -7.27
N ASN A 185 11.77 4.76 -6.54
CA ASN A 185 12.65 3.82 -5.83
C ASN A 185 13.46 2.94 -6.79
N ALA A 186 12.85 2.48 -7.88
CA ALA A 186 13.58 1.76 -8.95
C ALA A 186 14.70 2.64 -9.53
N THR A 187 14.42 3.91 -9.75
CA THR A 187 15.41 4.91 -10.20
C THR A 187 16.55 5.06 -9.20
N LEU A 188 16.23 5.16 -7.90
CA LEU A 188 17.25 5.23 -6.85
C LEU A 188 18.18 4.00 -6.88
N LYS A 189 17.60 2.79 -6.91
CA LYS A 189 18.38 1.54 -6.93
C LYS A 189 19.20 1.38 -8.20
N PHE A 190 18.65 1.77 -9.36
CA PHE A 190 19.36 1.80 -10.64
C PHE A 190 20.59 2.71 -10.58
N PHE A 191 20.45 3.96 -10.13
CA PHE A 191 21.57 4.90 -10.06
C PHE A 191 22.56 4.57 -8.93
N ASN A 192 22.16 3.90 -7.85
CA ASN A 192 23.09 3.39 -6.86
C ASN A 192 24.01 2.33 -7.47
N LEU A 193 23.45 1.39 -8.23
CA LEU A 193 24.24 0.37 -8.93
C LEU A 193 25.12 1.01 -10.02
N ALA A 194 24.58 1.95 -10.81
CA ALA A 194 25.35 2.68 -11.82
C ALA A 194 26.56 3.40 -11.22
N LYS A 195 26.36 4.05 -10.08
CA LYS A 195 27.43 4.75 -9.35
C LYS A 195 28.47 3.78 -8.80
N ALA A 196 28.05 2.64 -8.26
CA ALA A 196 28.97 1.62 -7.77
C ALA A 196 29.82 1.01 -8.91
N GLN A 197 29.18 0.66 -10.04
CA GLN A 197 29.88 0.16 -11.24
C GLN A 197 30.87 1.19 -11.79
N THR A 198 30.46 2.47 -11.88
CA THR A 198 31.36 3.55 -12.29
C THR A 198 32.54 3.72 -11.32
N ASN A 199 32.31 3.65 -10.02
CA ASN A 199 33.37 3.74 -9.02
C ASN A 199 34.37 2.57 -9.15
N LEU A 200 33.87 1.37 -9.44
CA LEU A 200 34.75 0.21 -9.67
C LEU A 200 35.60 0.40 -10.94
N ASP A 201 35.00 0.91 -12.02
CA ASP A 201 35.76 1.20 -13.27
C ASP A 201 36.82 2.28 -13.05
N ILE A 202 36.49 3.33 -12.29
CA ILE A 202 37.45 4.35 -11.86
C ILE A 202 38.57 3.73 -11.04
N ALA A 203 38.24 2.91 -10.03
CA ALA A 203 39.24 2.29 -9.15
C ALA A 203 40.17 1.32 -9.91
N LYS A 204 39.63 0.50 -10.83
CA LYS A 204 40.41 -0.37 -11.71
C LYS A 204 41.37 0.43 -12.59
N PHE A 205 40.88 1.53 -13.18
CA PHE A 205 41.71 2.39 -13.99
C PHE A 205 42.81 3.07 -13.17
N ASN A 206 42.51 3.60 -12.00
CA ASN A 206 43.48 4.26 -11.13
C ASN A 206 44.52 3.26 -10.60
N TYR A 207 44.13 2.05 -10.24
CA TYR A 207 45.06 0.98 -9.85
C TYR A 207 46.03 0.63 -10.99
N ALA A 208 45.52 0.44 -12.23
CA ALA A 208 46.37 0.14 -13.40
C ALA A 208 47.33 1.29 -13.71
N GLN A 209 46.92 2.52 -13.49
CA GLN A 209 47.81 3.67 -13.63
C GLN A 209 48.87 3.71 -12.53
N ALA A 210 48.50 3.53 -11.26
CA ALA A 210 49.41 3.54 -10.14
C ALA A 210 50.44 2.44 -10.24
N ASP A 211 50.07 1.25 -10.70
CA ASP A 211 50.97 0.11 -10.94
C ASP A 211 51.98 0.42 -12.06
N THR A 212 51.52 1.03 -13.16
CA THR A 212 52.38 1.48 -14.23
C THR A 212 53.41 2.53 -13.76
N LEU A 213 52.94 3.53 -12.98
CA LEU A 213 53.79 4.60 -12.45
C LEU A 213 54.84 4.06 -11.46
N TYR A 214 54.45 3.10 -10.60
CA TYR A 214 55.35 2.45 -9.65
C TYR A 214 56.42 1.65 -10.38
N THR A 215 56.06 0.86 -11.39
CA THR A 215 57.00 0.10 -12.22
C THR A 215 58.00 1.04 -12.92
N PHE A 216 57.52 2.16 -13.41
CA PHE A 216 58.38 3.17 -14.02
C PHE A 216 59.31 3.85 -13.01
N ALA A 217 58.86 4.09 -11.80
CA ALA A 217 59.62 4.64 -10.69
C ALA A 217 60.76 3.69 -10.24
N GLN A 218 60.46 2.39 -10.13
CA GLN A 218 61.48 1.38 -9.83
C GLN A 218 62.66 1.41 -10.85
N GLY A 219 62.33 1.51 -12.16
CA GLY A 219 63.35 1.65 -13.21
C GLY A 219 64.19 2.93 -13.04
N ARG A 220 63.54 4.06 -12.74
CA ARG A 220 64.21 5.35 -12.53
C ARG A 220 65.08 5.40 -11.26
N TYR A 221 64.63 4.73 -10.18
CA TYR A 221 65.38 4.58 -8.94
C TYR A 221 66.62 3.76 -9.17
N ASN A 222 66.56 2.63 -9.87
CA ASN A 222 67.65 1.77 -10.19
C ASN A 222 68.80 2.46 -10.98
N ILE A 223 68.44 3.46 -11.79
CA ILE A 223 69.41 4.28 -12.53
C ILE A 223 69.75 5.61 -11.81
N GLY A 224 69.26 5.81 -10.58
CA GLY A 224 69.63 6.96 -9.73
C GLY A 224 68.99 8.30 -10.12
N THR A 225 67.87 8.30 -10.89
CA THR A 225 67.20 9.54 -11.36
C THR A 225 66.06 10.00 -10.47
N ILE A 226 65.61 9.22 -9.50
CA ILE A 226 64.68 9.60 -8.46
C ILE A 226 65.15 9.12 -7.09
N THR A 227 64.60 9.71 -6.03
CA THR A 227 64.89 9.34 -4.64
C THR A 227 64.10 8.11 -4.22
N GLU A 228 64.62 7.38 -3.17
CA GLU A 228 63.91 6.27 -2.54
C GLU A 228 62.54 6.75 -2.01
N ASN A 229 62.49 7.95 -1.43
CA ASN A 229 61.23 8.52 -0.91
C ASN A 229 60.16 8.71 -2.00
N GLU A 230 60.54 9.13 -3.20
CA GLU A 230 59.61 9.26 -4.36
C GLU A 230 59.11 7.87 -4.81
N MET A 231 60.00 6.86 -4.82
CA MET A 231 59.62 5.49 -5.18
C MET A 231 58.64 4.91 -4.14
N LEU A 232 58.90 5.04 -2.83
CA LEU A 232 58.05 4.56 -1.74
C LEU A 232 56.70 5.29 -1.74
N GLN A 233 56.67 6.57 -2.08
CA GLN A 233 55.39 7.33 -2.24
C GLN A 233 54.52 6.73 -3.34
N LEU A 234 55.09 6.30 -4.45
CA LEU A 234 54.34 5.67 -5.55
C LEU A 234 53.91 4.22 -5.18
N GLU A 235 54.71 3.50 -4.36
CA GLU A 235 54.30 2.21 -3.81
C GLU A 235 53.09 2.34 -2.89
N ILE A 236 53.10 3.32 -1.98
CA ILE A 236 51.93 3.61 -1.09
C ILE A 236 50.71 3.93 -1.92
N ASN A 237 50.86 4.75 -2.98
CA ASN A 237 49.80 5.08 -3.87
C ASN A 237 49.21 3.83 -4.56
N ARG A 238 50.04 2.94 -5.09
CA ARG A 238 49.61 1.66 -5.70
C ARG A 238 48.85 0.78 -4.73
N LEU A 239 49.35 0.61 -3.51
CA LEU A 239 48.69 -0.20 -2.46
C LEU A 239 47.35 0.43 -2.03
N THR A 240 47.28 1.76 -2.00
CA THR A 240 46.02 2.49 -1.71
C THR A 240 44.98 2.25 -2.78
N GLU A 241 45.36 2.38 -4.09
CA GLU A 241 44.44 2.13 -5.17
C GLU A 241 44.02 0.66 -5.32
N GLU A 242 44.89 -0.29 -4.94
CA GLU A 242 44.53 -1.70 -4.85
C GLU A 242 43.45 -1.93 -3.78
N SER A 243 43.59 -1.31 -2.61
CA SER A 243 42.56 -1.36 -1.56
C SER A 243 41.26 -0.71 -1.98
N ASN A 244 41.34 0.44 -2.66
CA ASN A 244 40.16 1.14 -3.20
C ASN A 244 39.41 0.27 -4.22
N MET A 245 40.12 -0.45 -5.08
CA MET A 245 39.53 -1.35 -6.06
C MET A 245 38.80 -2.52 -5.38
N MET A 246 39.40 -3.12 -4.33
CA MET A 246 38.74 -4.20 -3.57
C MET A 246 37.46 -3.70 -2.90
N ASN A 247 37.50 -2.51 -2.27
CA ASN A 247 36.32 -1.93 -1.63
C ASN A 247 35.22 -1.61 -2.65
N ALA A 248 35.59 -1.04 -3.80
CA ALA A 248 34.62 -0.75 -4.87
C ALA A 248 33.96 -2.02 -5.44
N GLN A 249 34.68 -3.16 -5.47
CA GLN A 249 34.09 -4.45 -5.85
C GLN A 249 33.00 -4.89 -4.86
N ILE A 250 33.27 -4.76 -3.56
CA ILE A 250 32.29 -5.07 -2.51
C ILE A 250 31.06 -4.19 -2.65
N ASP A 251 31.24 -2.88 -2.88
CA ASP A 251 30.14 -1.93 -3.08
C ASP A 251 29.26 -2.32 -4.29
N VAL A 252 29.85 -2.80 -5.37
CA VAL A 252 29.10 -3.29 -6.54
C VAL A 252 28.29 -4.53 -6.18
N ASP A 253 28.88 -5.47 -5.46
CA ASP A 253 28.22 -6.72 -5.08
C ASP A 253 27.02 -6.45 -4.15
N ASP A 254 27.17 -5.54 -3.19
CA ASP A 254 26.10 -5.11 -2.28
C ASP A 254 24.99 -4.37 -3.03
N CYS A 255 25.33 -3.39 -3.87
CA CYS A 255 24.35 -2.66 -4.69
C CYS A 255 23.61 -3.59 -5.68
N MET A 256 24.33 -4.59 -6.23
CA MET A 256 23.77 -5.59 -7.11
C MET A 256 22.74 -6.47 -6.40
N GLN A 257 23.06 -6.90 -5.18
CA GLN A 257 22.14 -7.69 -4.36
C GLN A 257 20.88 -6.90 -4.01
N ASP A 258 21.04 -5.66 -3.56
CA ASP A 258 19.95 -4.72 -3.27
C ASP A 258 19.06 -4.47 -4.48
N PHE A 259 19.67 -4.28 -5.66
CA PHE A 259 18.96 -4.03 -6.91
C PHE A 259 18.14 -5.24 -7.35
N ARG A 260 18.74 -6.45 -7.31
CA ARG A 260 18.03 -7.70 -7.63
C ARG A 260 16.88 -7.96 -6.67
N ALA A 261 17.10 -7.79 -5.36
CA ALA A 261 16.06 -7.95 -4.35
C ALA A 261 14.88 -6.99 -4.58
N TYR A 262 15.16 -5.74 -4.92
CA TYR A 262 14.12 -4.75 -5.21
C TYR A 262 13.31 -5.09 -6.46
N LEU A 263 13.95 -5.59 -7.51
CA LEU A 263 13.27 -6.00 -8.74
C LEU A 263 12.54 -7.34 -8.62
N GLY A 264 12.69 -8.07 -7.51
CA GLY A 264 12.12 -9.41 -7.33
C GLY A 264 12.83 -10.47 -8.17
N ILE A 265 14.10 -10.25 -8.54
CA ILE A 265 14.92 -11.19 -9.31
C ILE A 265 15.65 -12.12 -8.35
N ASN A 266 15.18 -13.37 -8.25
CA ASN A 266 15.74 -14.36 -7.32
C ASN A 266 16.99 -15.10 -7.84
N GLN A 267 17.34 -14.92 -9.11
CA GLN A 267 18.48 -15.57 -9.74
C GLN A 267 19.77 -14.76 -9.55
N ALA A 268 20.90 -15.41 -9.37
CA ALA A 268 22.21 -14.78 -9.30
C ALA A 268 22.69 -14.36 -10.71
N VAL A 269 21.97 -13.41 -11.33
CA VAL A 269 22.32 -12.87 -12.66
C VAL A 269 23.18 -11.62 -12.49
N ASN A 270 24.26 -11.53 -13.24
CA ASN A 270 25.07 -10.32 -13.30
C ASN A 270 24.31 -9.26 -14.12
N ILE A 271 24.11 -8.06 -13.54
CA ILE A 271 23.38 -6.97 -14.17
C ILE A 271 24.35 -5.82 -14.43
N SER A 272 24.43 -5.37 -15.66
CA SER A 272 25.06 -4.11 -16.02
C SER A 272 23.97 -3.09 -16.27
N VAL A 273 24.14 -1.88 -15.75
CA VAL A 273 23.20 -0.79 -16.00
C VAL A 273 23.75 0.14 -17.04
N ASP A 274 22.90 0.47 -18.04
CA ASP A 274 23.22 1.41 -19.11
C ASP A 274 22.56 2.75 -18.81
N VAL A 275 23.36 3.76 -18.52
CA VAL A 275 22.92 5.10 -18.16
C VAL A 275 22.89 5.97 -19.40
N GLU A 276 21.70 6.42 -19.80
CA GLU A 276 21.55 7.36 -20.90
C GLU A 276 22.18 8.72 -20.56
N ASP A 277 23.07 9.22 -21.43
CA ASP A 277 23.78 10.48 -21.25
C ASP A 277 22.89 11.73 -21.46
N ALA A 278 21.72 11.57 -22.05
CA ALA A 278 20.83 12.69 -22.37
C ALA A 278 19.56 12.65 -21.51
N VAL A 279 19.22 13.77 -20.90
CA VAL A 279 17.93 13.96 -20.23
C VAL A 279 17.00 14.81 -21.09
N PRO A 280 15.68 14.54 -21.07
CA PRO A 280 14.69 15.38 -21.75
C PRO A 280 14.75 16.83 -21.26
N GLN A 281 14.74 17.78 -22.20
CA GLN A 281 14.79 19.21 -21.91
C GLN A 281 13.38 19.80 -22.00
N PHE A 282 12.73 20.01 -20.86
CA PHE A 282 11.42 20.68 -20.75
C PHE A 282 11.29 21.41 -19.42
N LEU A 283 10.40 22.39 -19.37
CA LEU A 283 10.08 23.14 -18.17
C LEU A 283 8.65 22.86 -17.77
N VAL A 284 8.41 22.80 -16.47
CA VAL A 284 7.09 22.60 -15.89
C VAL A 284 6.52 23.94 -15.49
N ASN A 285 5.29 24.23 -15.96
CA ASN A 285 4.56 25.39 -15.48
C ASN A 285 4.13 25.13 -14.02
N ILE A 286 4.58 26.00 -13.13
CA ILE A 286 4.40 25.84 -11.66
C ILE A 286 2.94 25.94 -11.28
N ASP A 287 2.19 26.87 -11.87
CA ASP A 287 0.76 27.06 -11.57
C ASP A 287 -0.05 25.86 -12.04
N GLN A 288 0.23 25.35 -13.23
CA GLN A 288 -0.39 24.13 -13.76
C GLN A 288 -0.07 22.90 -12.87
N ALA A 289 1.19 22.77 -12.41
CA ALA A 289 1.57 21.68 -11.53
C ALA A 289 0.80 21.73 -10.20
N LEU A 290 0.61 22.93 -9.65
CA LEU A 290 -0.16 23.13 -8.43
C LEU A 290 -1.64 22.78 -8.63
N GLU A 291 -2.25 23.24 -9.71
CA GLU A 291 -3.64 22.94 -10.04
C GLU A 291 -3.86 21.42 -10.20
N LEU A 292 -3.01 20.75 -10.97
CA LEU A 292 -3.09 19.30 -11.18
C LEU A 292 -2.87 18.52 -9.87
N ALA A 293 -1.95 18.98 -9.02
CA ALA A 293 -1.74 18.36 -7.71
C ALA A 293 -3.00 18.45 -6.82
N PHE A 294 -3.68 19.59 -6.79
CA PHE A 294 -4.93 19.74 -6.01
C PHE A 294 -6.08 18.91 -6.56
N VAL A 295 -6.16 18.68 -7.86
CA VAL A 295 -7.22 17.86 -8.47
C VAL A 295 -6.93 16.37 -8.33
N ASN A 296 -5.69 15.97 -8.57
CA ASN A 296 -5.35 14.56 -8.76
C ASN A 296 -4.80 13.87 -7.49
N SER A 297 -4.16 14.58 -6.56
CA SER A 297 -3.49 13.96 -5.41
C SER A 297 -4.46 13.20 -4.50
N PRO A 298 -4.07 12.00 -4.04
CA PRO A 298 -4.81 11.25 -3.02
C PRO A 298 -4.84 11.99 -1.67
N GLU A 299 -3.80 12.77 -1.34
CA GLU A 299 -3.73 13.54 -0.09
C GLU A 299 -4.92 14.51 0.04
N ILE A 300 -5.30 15.19 -1.04
CA ILE A 300 -6.46 16.11 -1.05
C ILE A 300 -7.78 15.35 -0.84
N SER A 301 -7.90 14.17 -1.46
CA SER A 301 -9.06 13.29 -1.24
C SER A 301 -9.11 12.78 0.21
N GLY A 302 -7.96 12.43 0.78
CA GLY A 302 -7.79 12.04 2.18
C GLY A 302 -8.17 13.15 3.15
N MET A 303 -7.74 14.39 2.90
CA MET A 303 -8.14 15.57 3.70
C MET A 303 -9.66 15.74 3.72
N LYS A 304 -10.31 15.58 2.56
CA LYS A 304 -11.78 15.64 2.45
C LYS A 304 -12.45 14.52 3.25
N ARG A 305 -11.94 13.30 3.16
CA ARG A 305 -12.46 12.15 3.92
C ARG A 305 -12.32 12.36 5.41
N ARG A 306 -11.15 12.74 5.92
CA ARG A 306 -10.89 12.96 7.35
C ARG A 306 -11.80 14.05 7.94
N LYS A 307 -12.09 15.12 7.19
CA LYS A 307 -13.07 16.13 7.59
C LYS A 307 -14.48 15.55 7.71
N LEU A 308 -14.95 14.79 6.72
CA LEU A 308 -16.26 14.13 6.76
C LEU A 308 -16.37 13.12 7.91
N GLU A 309 -15.32 12.37 8.20
CA GLU A 309 -15.26 11.43 9.32
C GLU A 309 -15.35 12.15 10.66
N SER A 310 -14.66 13.27 10.82
CA SER A 310 -14.72 14.09 12.05
C SER A 310 -16.10 14.72 12.26
N GLU A 311 -16.77 15.20 11.20
CA GLU A 311 -18.15 15.68 11.25
C GLU A 311 -19.13 14.56 11.60
N SER A 312 -18.92 13.36 11.04
CA SER A 312 -19.68 12.15 11.36
C SER A 312 -19.56 11.78 12.83
N ALA A 313 -18.36 11.86 13.40
CA ALA A 313 -18.12 11.59 14.82
C ALA A 313 -18.85 12.60 15.72
N VAL A 314 -18.92 13.88 15.35
CA VAL A 314 -19.71 14.89 16.09
C VAL A 314 -21.20 14.57 16.01
N ALA A 315 -21.70 14.16 14.84
CA ALA A 315 -23.10 13.77 14.66
C ALA A 315 -23.44 12.54 15.51
N GLN A 316 -22.54 11.56 15.57
CA GLN A 316 -22.67 10.36 16.41
C GLN A 316 -22.67 10.70 17.91
N ALA A 317 -21.76 11.58 18.35
CA ALA A 317 -21.70 12.04 19.75
C ALA A 317 -23.00 12.76 20.15
N LYS A 318 -23.52 13.64 19.30
CA LYS A 318 -24.80 14.34 19.52
C LYS A 318 -25.97 13.38 19.66
N ALA A 319 -26.08 12.41 18.74
CA ALA A 319 -27.15 11.40 18.78
C ALA A 319 -27.02 10.47 20.01
N SER A 320 -25.80 10.17 20.45
CA SER A 320 -25.56 9.34 21.62
C SER A 320 -25.86 10.02 22.94
N ALA A 321 -25.65 11.34 23.01
CA ALA A 321 -25.87 12.16 24.20
C ALA A 321 -27.32 12.63 24.38
N GLY A 322 -28.15 12.54 23.33
CA GLY A 322 -29.52 13.03 23.31
C GLY A 322 -30.56 12.01 23.70
N LEU A 323 -31.81 12.40 23.49
CA LEU A 323 -32.97 11.51 23.55
C LEU A 323 -32.82 10.42 22.49
N LYS A 324 -33.03 9.17 22.89
CA LYS A 324 -33.11 8.01 21.98
C LYS A 324 -34.55 7.54 21.94
N ALA A 325 -35.05 7.34 20.75
CA ALA A 325 -36.36 6.75 20.52
C ALA A 325 -36.24 5.71 19.41
N ASP A 326 -36.65 4.49 19.72
CA ASP A 326 -36.57 3.35 18.83
C ASP A 326 -37.98 2.83 18.56
N ILE A 327 -38.31 2.55 17.33
CA ILE A 327 -39.52 1.90 16.91
C ILE A 327 -39.17 0.52 16.37
N TYR A 328 -39.90 -0.48 16.87
CA TYR A 328 -39.92 -1.82 16.32
C TYR A 328 -41.37 -2.20 16.05
N ALA A 329 -41.71 -2.55 14.84
CA ALA A 329 -43.06 -2.98 14.46
C ALA A 329 -42.95 -4.22 13.59
N GLN A 330 -43.77 -5.21 13.92
CA GLN A 330 -43.90 -6.43 13.12
C GLN A 330 -45.37 -6.88 13.02
N PHE A 331 -45.71 -7.36 11.84
CA PHE A 331 -47.04 -7.88 11.50
C PHE A 331 -46.86 -9.20 10.77
N GLY A 332 -47.65 -10.21 11.11
CA GLY A 332 -47.51 -11.50 10.47
C GLY A 332 -48.55 -12.51 10.88
N LEU A 333 -48.26 -13.74 10.52
CA LEU A 333 -49.13 -14.92 10.74
C LEU A 333 -48.34 -15.93 11.53
N THR A 334 -48.93 -16.41 12.64
CA THR A 334 -48.32 -17.44 13.50
C THR A 334 -49.34 -18.53 13.80
N GLN A 335 -48.86 -19.75 14.01
CA GLN A 335 -49.72 -20.85 14.48
C GLN A 335 -48.85 -21.88 15.23
N THR A 336 -49.53 -22.65 16.07
CA THR A 336 -48.93 -23.80 16.78
C THR A 336 -49.67 -25.07 16.42
N GLY A 337 -49.00 -26.21 16.48
CA GLY A 337 -49.61 -27.51 16.23
C GLY A 337 -48.70 -28.66 16.67
N ASN A 338 -49.31 -29.81 16.92
CA ASN A 338 -48.56 -31.02 17.27
C ASN A 338 -47.93 -31.70 16.05
N GLU A 339 -48.38 -31.34 14.86
CA GLU A 339 -47.80 -31.78 13.59
C GLU A 339 -47.40 -30.59 12.73
N LEU A 340 -46.40 -30.75 11.88
CA LEU A 340 -45.91 -29.71 11.00
C LEU A 340 -47.03 -29.13 10.13
N ASN A 341 -47.87 -29.96 9.56
CA ASN A 341 -48.98 -29.56 8.70
C ASN A 341 -50.08 -28.77 9.46
N SER A 342 -50.34 -29.10 10.70
CA SER A 342 -51.30 -28.39 11.55
C SER A 342 -50.82 -27.01 11.95
N ALA A 343 -49.50 -26.84 12.10
CA ALA A 343 -48.89 -25.56 12.43
C ALA A 343 -48.92 -24.52 11.29
N TYR A 344 -49.35 -24.90 10.08
CA TYR A 344 -49.59 -23.99 8.95
C TYR A 344 -51.08 -23.81 8.63
N LYS A 345 -51.97 -24.50 9.30
CA LYS A 345 -53.43 -24.39 9.06
C LYS A 345 -54.02 -23.30 9.95
N ASN A 346 -54.93 -22.50 9.38
CA ASN A 346 -55.65 -21.45 10.08
C ASN A 346 -54.74 -20.52 10.92
N PRO A 347 -53.75 -19.86 10.28
CA PRO A 347 -52.80 -19.03 11.01
C PRO A 347 -53.51 -17.86 11.69
N LEU A 348 -53.03 -17.51 12.89
CA LEU A 348 -53.52 -16.37 13.66
C LEU A 348 -52.71 -15.11 13.30
N ASN A 349 -53.39 -13.98 13.33
CA ASN A 349 -52.75 -12.68 13.17
C ASN A 349 -51.81 -12.39 14.36
N GLN A 350 -50.59 -12.04 14.07
CA GLN A 350 -49.63 -11.55 15.05
C GLN A 350 -49.29 -10.10 14.75
N GLN A 351 -49.41 -9.25 15.75
CA GLN A 351 -49.05 -7.84 15.67
C GLN A 351 -48.23 -7.49 16.91
N TYR A 352 -47.11 -6.87 16.73
CA TYR A 352 -46.25 -6.38 17.80
C TYR A 352 -45.69 -5.02 17.42
N VAL A 353 -45.96 -4.03 18.26
CA VAL A 353 -45.39 -2.69 18.10
C VAL A 353 -44.79 -2.29 19.43
N GLU A 354 -43.52 -1.91 19.38
CA GLU A 354 -42.79 -1.43 20.54
C GLU A 354 -42.21 -0.06 20.21
N ILE A 355 -42.39 0.88 21.13
CA ILE A 355 -41.77 2.22 21.08
C ILE A 355 -40.97 2.38 22.35
N GLY A 356 -39.65 2.27 22.21
CA GLY A 356 -38.70 2.49 23.30
C GLY A 356 -38.28 3.95 23.33
N ILE A 357 -38.36 4.60 24.48
CA ILE A 357 -37.84 5.96 24.69
C ILE A 357 -36.83 5.89 25.83
N ARG A 358 -35.65 6.42 25.61
CA ARG A 358 -34.58 6.51 26.59
C ARG A 358 -33.91 7.86 26.57
N PHE A 359 -33.94 8.54 27.69
CA PHE A 359 -33.15 9.74 27.82
C PHE A 359 -32.50 9.81 29.21
N PRO A 360 -31.28 10.35 29.33
CA PRO A 360 -30.61 10.46 30.63
C PRO A 360 -31.24 11.62 31.42
N ILE A 361 -31.84 11.33 32.56
CA ILE A 361 -32.41 12.34 33.45
C ILE A 361 -31.31 13.06 34.21
N LEU A 362 -30.28 12.32 34.65
CA LEU A 362 -29.11 12.83 35.36
C LEU A 362 -27.86 12.07 34.90
N ASP A 363 -26.97 12.75 34.16
CA ASP A 363 -25.73 12.16 33.65
C ASP A 363 -24.48 12.96 34.07
N TRP A 364 -24.65 13.91 34.96
CA TRP A 364 -23.58 14.78 35.48
C TRP A 364 -22.79 15.50 34.37
N GLY A 365 -23.39 15.74 33.23
CA GLY A 365 -22.80 16.39 32.08
C GLY A 365 -21.97 15.48 31.18
N ARG A 366 -22.03 14.14 31.36
CA ARG A 366 -21.31 13.15 30.53
C ARG A 366 -21.63 13.32 29.04
N GLY A 367 -22.91 13.39 28.67
CA GLY A 367 -23.34 13.57 27.27
C GLY A 367 -22.83 14.89 26.68
N LYS A 368 -22.96 16.01 27.42
CA LYS A 368 -22.42 17.29 27.01
C LYS A 368 -20.90 17.27 26.87
N GLY A 369 -20.20 16.60 27.79
CA GLY A 369 -18.75 16.39 27.72
C GLY A 369 -18.33 15.62 26.48
N GLN A 370 -19.00 14.52 26.17
CA GLN A 370 -18.76 13.70 24.99
C GLN A 370 -18.93 14.50 23.68
N VAL A 371 -19.97 15.31 23.57
CA VAL A 371 -20.19 16.18 22.40
C VAL A 371 -19.07 17.22 22.28
N ARG A 372 -18.67 17.85 23.39
CA ARG A 372 -17.58 18.83 23.37
C ARG A 372 -16.23 18.22 23.00
N VAL A 373 -15.93 17.01 23.48
CA VAL A 373 -14.74 16.25 23.04
C VAL A 373 -14.76 16.03 21.53
N ALA A 374 -15.87 15.52 20.99
CA ALA A 374 -15.99 15.28 19.54
C ALA A 374 -15.88 16.59 18.73
N GLN A 375 -16.44 17.70 19.23
CA GLN A 375 -16.31 19.01 18.60
C GLN A 375 -14.85 19.50 18.60
N SER A 376 -14.17 19.40 19.75
CA SER A 376 -12.75 19.79 19.84
C SER A 376 -11.86 18.94 18.94
N GLN A 377 -12.13 17.63 18.84
CA GLN A 377 -11.43 16.73 17.94
C GLN A 377 -11.67 17.10 16.47
N ARG A 378 -12.91 17.43 16.08
CA ARG A 378 -13.21 17.95 14.74
C ARG A 378 -12.43 19.22 14.45
N ASP A 379 -12.42 20.20 15.38
CA ASP A 379 -11.74 21.48 15.19
C ASP A 379 -10.22 21.28 15.08
N MET A 380 -9.66 20.33 15.85
CA MET A 380 -8.27 19.91 15.72
C MET A 380 -8.00 19.33 14.32
N VAL A 381 -8.85 18.42 13.81
CA VAL A 381 -8.72 17.86 12.47
C VAL A 381 -8.79 18.96 11.41
N PHE A 382 -9.73 19.89 11.52
CA PHE A 382 -9.87 21.00 10.55
C PHE A 382 -8.62 21.88 10.52
N THR A 383 -8.06 22.20 11.68
CA THR A 383 -6.81 22.97 11.78
C THR A 383 -5.63 22.20 11.19
N GLN A 384 -5.51 20.91 11.52
CA GLN A 384 -4.45 20.04 10.99
C GLN A 384 -4.54 19.93 9.46
N GLU A 385 -5.74 19.76 8.91
CA GLU A 385 -5.92 19.66 7.46
C GLU A 385 -5.70 20.99 6.72
N ALA A 386 -5.93 22.10 7.38
CA ALA A 386 -5.56 23.42 6.84
C ALA A 386 -4.02 23.56 6.77
N GLN A 387 -3.30 23.12 7.80
CA GLN A 387 -1.84 23.10 7.80
C GLN A 387 -1.29 22.11 6.78
N ASN A 388 -1.83 20.89 6.72
CA ASN A 388 -1.43 19.86 5.75
C ASN A 388 -1.60 20.37 4.30
N ARG A 389 -2.69 21.08 4.02
CA ARG A 389 -2.92 21.70 2.71
C ARG A 389 -1.83 22.72 2.36
N SER A 390 -1.48 23.60 3.31
CA SER A 390 -0.42 24.59 3.10
C SER A 390 0.95 23.93 2.89
N ASN A 391 1.26 22.92 3.69
CA ASN A 391 2.50 22.15 3.56
C ASN A 391 2.58 21.42 2.20
N PHE A 392 1.46 20.83 1.76
CA PHE A 392 1.35 20.16 0.45
C PHE A 392 1.59 21.16 -0.70
N GLU A 393 0.95 22.33 -0.65
CA GLU A 393 1.15 23.40 -1.62
C GLU A 393 2.62 23.82 -1.71
N GLN A 394 3.24 24.11 -0.56
CA GLN A 394 4.66 24.48 -0.50
C GLN A 394 5.57 23.38 -1.04
N ASN A 395 5.26 22.11 -0.77
CA ASN A 395 6.03 20.98 -1.26
C ASN A 395 5.95 20.87 -2.80
N VAL A 396 4.75 20.99 -3.38
CA VAL A 396 4.56 20.98 -4.84
C VAL A 396 5.33 22.12 -5.50
N LEU A 397 5.22 23.35 -4.97
CA LEU A 397 5.95 24.53 -5.46
C LEU A 397 7.46 24.33 -5.39
N LYS A 398 7.96 23.78 -4.28
CA LYS A 398 9.39 23.49 -4.07
C LYS A 398 9.89 22.48 -5.11
N VAL A 399 9.19 21.34 -5.25
CA VAL A 399 9.58 20.26 -6.16
C VAL A 399 9.57 20.73 -7.61
N ALA A 400 8.53 21.46 -8.04
CA ALA A 400 8.43 22.01 -9.40
C ALA A 400 9.55 23.00 -9.70
N LYS A 401 9.86 23.94 -8.77
CA LYS A 401 10.98 24.86 -8.91
C LYS A 401 12.34 24.14 -8.99
N GLN A 402 12.53 23.14 -8.12
CA GLN A 402 13.77 22.34 -8.12
C GLN A 402 13.93 21.54 -9.41
N PHE A 403 12.83 20.95 -9.92
CA PHE A 403 12.87 20.21 -11.19
C PHE A 403 13.30 21.11 -12.36
N ASN A 404 12.74 22.31 -12.46
CA ASN A 404 13.06 23.26 -13.55
C ASN A 404 14.55 23.67 -13.61
N LEU A 405 15.28 23.49 -12.50
CA LEU A 405 16.74 23.75 -12.46
C LEU A 405 17.57 22.53 -12.88
N GLN A 406 17.00 21.33 -12.89
CA GLN A 406 17.78 20.10 -13.10
C GLN A 406 18.36 19.97 -14.52
N PRO A 407 17.65 20.31 -15.62
CA PRO A 407 18.24 20.24 -16.96
C PRO A 407 19.53 21.04 -17.08
N GLY A 408 19.54 22.26 -16.51
CA GLY A 408 20.75 23.11 -16.49
C GLY A 408 21.87 22.50 -15.64
N LYS A 409 21.55 21.93 -14.48
CA LYS A 409 22.54 21.26 -13.62
C LYS A 409 23.18 20.04 -14.30
N VAL A 410 22.38 19.21 -14.99
CA VAL A 410 22.89 18.06 -15.75
C VAL A 410 23.83 18.53 -16.87
N LEU A 411 23.46 19.58 -17.61
CA LEU A 411 24.30 20.13 -18.67
C LEU A 411 25.65 20.64 -18.13
N ILE A 412 25.63 21.38 -17.00
CA ILE A 412 26.83 21.85 -16.34
C ILE A 412 27.71 20.68 -15.89
N ALA A 413 27.10 19.67 -15.22
CA ALA A 413 27.81 18.49 -14.74
C ALA A 413 28.46 17.70 -15.90
N ALA A 414 27.74 17.50 -17.00
CA ALA A 414 28.27 16.84 -18.20
C ALA A 414 29.45 17.61 -18.81
N LYS A 415 29.37 18.95 -18.86
CA LYS A 415 30.49 19.78 -19.36
C LYS A 415 31.67 19.72 -18.41
N THR A 416 31.42 19.72 -17.09
CA THR A 416 32.50 19.61 -16.07
C THR A 416 33.21 18.27 -16.19
N ASP A 417 32.48 17.17 -16.36
CA ASP A 417 33.02 15.82 -16.54
C ASP A 417 33.96 15.77 -17.75
N ARG A 418 33.50 16.21 -18.93
CA ARG A 418 34.33 16.26 -20.15
C ARG A 418 35.56 17.15 -20.00
N THR A 419 35.43 18.30 -19.33
CA THR A 419 36.53 19.20 -19.09
C THR A 419 37.57 18.62 -18.15
N ALA A 420 37.14 17.96 -17.08
CA ALA A 420 38.01 17.31 -16.11
C ALA A 420 38.74 16.10 -16.73
N GLU A 421 38.05 15.32 -17.58
CA GLU A 421 38.70 14.24 -18.35
C GLU A 421 39.80 14.77 -19.24
N HIS A 422 39.53 15.80 -20.04
CA HIS A 422 40.54 16.42 -20.89
C HIS A 422 41.70 17.01 -20.08
N ARG A 423 41.44 17.68 -18.95
CA ARG A 423 42.48 18.15 -18.02
C ARG A 423 43.38 17.03 -17.55
N ASN A 424 42.80 15.88 -17.16
CA ASN A 424 43.57 14.72 -16.72
C ASN A 424 44.45 14.15 -17.84
N GLU A 425 43.95 14.06 -19.08
CA GLU A 425 44.77 13.64 -20.24
C GLU A 425 45.97 14.55 -20.44
N VAL A 426 45.78 15.88 -20.39
CA VAL A 426 46.84 16.87 -20.52
C VAL A 426 47.85 16.75 -19.37
N ALA A 427 47.41 16.67 -18.12
CA ALA A 427 48.27 16.55 -16.95
C ALA A 427 49.11 15.27 -17.00
N ARG A 428 48.55 14.15 -17.44
CA ARG A 428 49.24 12.89 -17.64
C ARG A 428 50.34 12.98 -18.68
N LYS A 429 50.07 13.60 -19.85
CA LYS A 429 51.06 13.82 -20.92
C LYS A 429 52.19 14.70 -20.42
N LEU A 430 51.91 15.78 -19.69
CA LEU A 430 52.92 16.70 -19.14
C LEU A 430 53.78 16.00 -18.07
N TYR A 431 53.18 15.16 -17.21
CA TYR A 431 53.91 14.39 -16.19
C TYR A 431 54.90 13.41 -16.84
N ILE A 432 54.47 12.67 -17.86
CA ILE A 432 55.36 11.74 -18.61
C ILE A 432 56.56 12.50 -19.26
N LEU A 433 56.31 13.71 -19.74
CA LEU A 433 57.38 14.59 -20.31
C LEU A 433 58.23 15.28 -19.25
N GLY A 434 57.99 15.03 -17.94
CA GLY A 434 58.74 15.69 -16.86
C GLY A 434 58.44 17.20 -16.70
N LYS A 435 57.31 17.69 -17.26
CA LYS A 435 56.92 19.10 -17.25
C LYS A 435 55.83 19.42 -16.22
N SER A 436 55.37 18.45 -15.45
CA SER A 436 54.37 18.60 -14.37
C SER A 436 54.77 17.77 -13.16
N THR A 437 54.24 18.10 -12.00
CA THR A 437 54.49 17.42 -10.74
C THR A 437 53.51 16.26 -10.54
N ILE A 438 53.86 15.31 -9.66
CA ILE A 438 52.95 14.23 -9.24
C ILE A 438 51.73 14.80 -8.52
N LEU A 439 51.86 15.93 -7.83
CA LEU A 439 50.76 16.60 -7.15
C LEU A 439 49.71 17.10 -8.13
N ASP A 440 50.14 17.71 -9.25
CA ASP A 440 49.27 18.21 -10.32
C ASP A 440 48.53 17.04 -10.99
N LEU A 441 49.24 15.92 -11.21
CA LEU A 441 48.64 14.71 -11.76
C LEU A 441 47.57 14.14 -10.83
N ASN A 442 47.89 13.96 -9.53
CA ASN A 442 46.96 13.45 -8.55
C ASN A 442 45.73 14.37 -8.38
N ALA A 443 45.92 15.68 -8.39
CA ALA A 443 44.84 16.65 -8.35
C ALA A 443 43.91 16.49 -9.58
N SER A 444 44.50 16.29 -10.78
CA SER A 444 43.72 16.12 -12.01
C SER A 444 42.93 14.80 -12.04
N ILE A 445 43.46 13.71 -11.45
CA ILE A 445 42.79 12.43 -11.29
C ILE A 445 41.60 12.62 -10.34
N SER A 446 41.82 13.24 -9.18
CA SER A 446 40.76 13.49 -8.18
C SER A 446 39.62 14.34 -8.75
N ASP A 447 39.96 15.38 -9.52
CA ASP A 447 38.96 16.25 -10.18
C ASP A 447 38.13 15.49 -11.23
N LYS A 448 38.79 14.65 -12.07
CA LYS A 448 38.11 13.79 -13.06
C LYS A 448 37.15 12.83 -12.39
N ASP A 449 37.59 12.12 -11.34
CA ASP A 449 36.78 11.14 -10.63
C ASP A 449 35.60 11.78 -9.90
N ALA A 450 35.81 12.94 -9.27
CA ALA A 450 34.75 13.73 -8.65
C ALA A 450 33.74 14.26 -9.69
N ALA A 451 34.20 14.73 -10.84
CA ALA A 451 33.34 15.23 -11.91
C ALA A 451 32.42 14.10 -12.45
N LYS A 452 32.98 12.90 -12.68
CA LYS A 452 32.23 11.73 -13.15
C LYS A 452 31.14 11.33 -12.17
N ARG A 453 31.47 11.22 -10.87
CA ARG A 453 30.50 10.92 -9.80
C ARG A 453 29.41 11.98 -9.71
N ASN A 454 29.77 13.24 -9.84
CA ASN A 454 28.82 14.36 -9.81
C ASN A 454 27.86 14.36 -11.01
N TYR A 455 28.36 13.97 -12.19
CA TYR A 455 27.51 13.84 -13.37
C TYR A 455 26.45 12.76 -13.20
N ILE A 456 26.81 11.55 -12.74
CA ILE A 456 25.84 10.48 -12.46
C ILE A 456 24.84 10.90 -11.37
N SER A 457 25.32 11.63 -10.35
CA SER A 457 24.45 12.15 -9.29
C SER A 457 23.47 13.21 -9.82
N ALA A 458 23.87 14.03 -10.79
CA ALA A 458 23.00 15.01 -11.44
C ALA A 458 21.91 14.33 -12.28
N LEU A 459 22.23 13.25 -13.02
CA LEU A 459 21.27 12.42 -13.75
C LEU A 459 20.26 11.79 -12.79
N TYR A 460 20.72 11.20 -11.69
CA TYR A 460 19.84 10.67 -10.64
C TYR A 460 18.88 11.73 -10.11
N ASN A 461 19.39 12.92 -9.73
CA ASN A 461 18.57 13.98 -9.17
C ASN A 461 17.50 14.49 -10.14
N TYR A 462 17.81 14.51 -11.44
CA TYR A 462 16.83 14.84 -12.47
C TYR A 462 15.67 13.84 -12.48
N TRP A 463 15.97 12.55 -12.57
CA TRP A 463 14.94 11.51 -12.63
C TRP A 463 14.19 11.33 -11.32
N ALA A 464 14.87 11.46 -10.19
CA ALA A 464 14.24 11.41 -8.86
C ALA A 464 13.20 12.53 -8.69
N LEU A 465 13.54 13.77 -9.06
CA LEU A 465 12.59 14.89 -9.00
C LEU A 465 11.48 14.76 -10.04
N TYR A 466 11.76 14.20 -11.22
CA TYR A 466 10.72 13.90 -12.22
C TYR A 466 9.66 12.96 -11.69
N PHE A 467 10.05 11.82 -11.10
CA PHE A 467 9.09 10.86 -10.53
C PHE A 467 8.42 11.40 -9.26
N THR A 468 9.12 12.19 -8.45
CA THR A 468 8.51 12.88 -7.30
C THR A 468 7.44 13.88 -7.76
N LEU A 469 7.67 14.63 -8.81
CA LEU A 469 6.68 15.55 -9.36
C LEU A 469 5.48 14.80 -9.92
N ARG A 470 5.70 13.68 -10.61
CA ARG A 470 4.63 12.80 -11.10
C ARG A 470 3.80 12.20 -9.98
N SER A 471 4.42 11.76 -8.87
CA SER A 471 3.68 11.23 -7.72
C SER A 471 2.81 12.29 -7.05
N LEU A 472 3.26 13.54 -6.97
CA LEU A 472 2.49 14.64 -6.38
C LEU A 472 1.31 15.11 -7.25
N THR A 473 1.50 15.11 -8.59
CA THR A 473 0.53 15.68 -9.53
C THR A 473 -0.31 14.63 -10.26
N LEU A 474 0.10 13.38 -10.22
CA LEU A 474 -0.40 12.26 -11.03
C LEU A 474 -0.50 12.64 -12.51
N TYR A 475 0.51 13.36 -12.99
CA TYR A 475 0.58 13.85 -14.36
C TYR A 475 2.00 13.69 -14.93
N ASP A 476 2.10 13.25 -16.17
CA ASP A 476 3.35 13.17 -16.91
C ASP A 476 3.54 14.43 -17.75
N PHE A 477 4.34 15.37 -17.27
CA PHE A 477 4.63 16.63 -17.97
C PHE A 477 5.42 16.45 -19.25
N ARG A 478 6.16 15.36 -19.41
CA ARG A 478 6.91 15.04 -20.64
C ARG A 478 5.96 14.63 -21.76
N LYS A 479 4.95 13.80 -21.41
CA LYS A 479 3.99 13.27 -22.38
C LYS A 479 2.72 14.12 -22.48
N GLY A 480 2.49 15.03 -21.52
CA GLY A 480 1.30 15.89 -21.48
C GLY A 480 0.02 15.12 -21.14
N ILE A 481 0.08 14.02 -20.37
CA ILE A 481 -1.05 13.15 -20.07
C ILE A 481 -1.21 12.91 -18.57
N ALA A 482 -2.47 12.77 -18.14
CA ALA A 482 -2.76 12.31 -16.78
C ALA A 482 -2.37 10.82 -16.60
N LEU A 483 -1.85 10.49 -15.42
CA LEU A 483 -1.51 9.12 -15.07
C LEU A 483 -2.77 8.38 -14.64
N THR A 484 -3.11 7.35 -15.39
CA THR A 484 -4.25 6.48 -15.12
C THR A 484 -3.85 5.03 -15.24
N GLU A 485 -4.52 4.16 -14.49
CA GLU A 485 -4.29 2.72 -14.52
C GLU A 485 -5.59 1.98 -14.87
N ASP A 486 -5.48 0.81 -15.47
CA ASP A 486 -6.64 -0.07 -15.70
C ASP A 486 -7.00 -0.82 -14.40
N TYR A 487 -7.84 -0.17 -13.59
CA TYR A 487 -8.30 -0.75 -12.32
C TYR A 487 -9.02 -2.09 -12.47
N ASN A 488 -9.64 -2.36 -13.63
CA ASN A 488 -10.36 -3.63 -13.84
C ASN A 488 -9.40 -4.82 -14.00
N SER A 489 -8.24 -4.60 -14.58
CA SER A 489 -7.19 -5.63 -14.69
C SER A 489 -6.57 -5.96 -13.33
N LEU A 490 -6.57 -5.01 -12.39
CA LEU A 490 -6.00 -5.18 -11.05
C LEU A 490 -6.87 -6.05 -10.13
N ILE A 491 -8.16 -6.15 -10.42
CA ILE A 491 -9.13 -6.85 -9.57
C ILE A 491 -9.17 -8.35 -9.88
N LYS A 492 -8.82 -8.71 -11.10
CA LYS A 492 -8.64 -10.09 -11.52
C LYS A 492 -7.39 -10.71 -10.90
#